data_71b81032ddaba21444c2b2799ec4329d
#
_entry.id   71b81032ddaba21444c2b2799ec4329d
#
_cell.length_a   1.000
_cell.length_b   1.000
_cell.length_c   1.000
_cell.angle_alpha   90.00
_cell.angle_beta   90.00
_cell.angle_gamma   90.00
#
_symmetry.space_group_name_H-M   'P 1'
#
loop_
_entity.id
_entity.type
_entity.pdbx_description
1 polymer ?
#
loop_
_entity_poly.entity_id
_entity_poly.type
_entity_poly.pdbx_seq_one_letter_code
_entity_poly.pdbx_strand_id
1 'polypeptide(L)'
;HEAAVSQNYIPIASNALRMLHNITTALNYGMHNAVICTEDAPFYDEQSVDYDAMDATYIGGEMLGSLKSICEVWPAGYIHEDIKQPLISDTPTLVLSGELDPITPPAWGDMSMQGLSQAKHIIAPGQGHGTLARGCIPKMVLEFVEKTNVTEVDDSCVKHLGAYPFFIDAMGPPP
;
A
#
# COMPACT_ATOMS: atom_id res chain seq x y z
N HIS A 1 14.71 -10.54 -17.96
CA HIS A 1 15.50 -11.61 -18.59
C HIS A 1 15.70 -11.34 -20.08
N GLU A 2 14.62 -11.17 -20.86
CA GLU A 2 14.70 -10.91 -22.31
C GLU A 2 15.59 -9.71 -22.65
N ALA A 3 15.42 -8.58 -21.91
CA ALA A 3 16.24 -7.38 -22.12
C ALA A 3 17.75 -7.65 -21.90
N ALA A 4 18.08 -8.48 -20.91
CA ALA A 4 19.48 -8.84 -20.63
C ALA A 4 20.05 -9.77 -21.72
N VAL A 5 19.26 -10.72 -22.22
CA VAL A 5 19.68 -11.67 -23.27
C VAL A 5 19.83 -10.98 -24.62
N SER A 6 18.89 -10.13 -24.98
CA SER A 6 18.89 -9.39 -26.27
C SER A 6 19.72 -8.12 -26.24
N GLN A 7 20.20 -7.70 -25.06
CA GLN A 7 20.84 -6.40 -24.81
C GLN A 7 19.97 -5.19 -25.24
N ASN A 8 18.66 -5.39 -25.35
CA ASN A 8 17.70 -4.35 -25.68
C ASN A 8 16.95 -3.90 -24.43
N TYR A 9 17.38 -2.80 -23.84
CA TYR A 9 16.80 -2.24 -22.62
C TYR A 9 15.67 -1.23 -22.86
N ILE A 10 15.36 -0.92 -24.13
CA ILE A 10 14.31 0.04 -24.48
C ILE A 10 12.94 -0.31 -23.89
N PRO A 11 12.46 -1.59 -23.91
CA PRO A 11 11.17 -1.93 -23.32
C PRO A 11 11.13 -1.70 -21.80
N ILE A 12 12.22 -2.01 -21.09
CA ILE A 12 12.33 -1.76 -19.64
C ILE A 12 12.32 -0.26 -19.36
N ALA A 13 13.16 0.50 -20.06
CA ALA A 13 13.22 1.95 -19.92
C ALA A 13 11.87 2.61 -20.20
N SER A 14 11.19 2.20 -21.28
CA SER A 14 9.87 2.70 -21.63
C SER A 14 8.81 2.41 -20.56
N ASN A 15 8.83 1.22 -19.98
CA ASN A 15 7.92 0.87 -18.88
C ASN A 15 8.24 1.64 -17.61
N ALA A 16 9.51 1.81 -17.26
CA ALA A 16 9.95 2.60 -16.11
C ALA A 16 9.53 4.07 -16.24
N LEU A 17 9.75 4.68 -17.41
CA LEU A 17 9.33 6.07 -17.68
C LEU A 17 7.80 6.23 -17.63
N ARG A 18 7.05 5.27 -18.16
CA ARG A 18 5.58 5.28 -18.09
C ARG A 18 5.09 5.15 -16.65
N MET A 19 5.68 4.25 -15.88
CA MET A 19 5.35 4.08 -14.46
C MET A 19 5.67 5.35 -13.67
N LEU A 20 6.84 5.94 -13.88
CA LEU A 20 7.23 7.20 -13.24
C LEU A 20 6.25 8.33 -13.62
N HIS A 21 5.91 8.46 -14.90
CA HIS A 21 4.93 9.43 -15.36
C HIS A 21 3.57 9.24 -14.68
N ASN A 22 3.07 8.02 -14.62
CA ASN A 22 1.79 7.73 -13.98
C ASN A 22 1.80 8.09 -12.48
N ILE A 23 2.87 7.77 -11.76
CA ILE A 23 3.03 8.12 -10.34
C ILE A 23 3.08 9.63 -10.18
N THR A 24 3.93 10.32 -10.94
CA THR A 24 4.11 11.78 -10.82
C THR A 24 2.89 12.59 -11.21
N THR A 25 2.02 12.05 -12.06
CA THR A 25 0.75 12.71 -12.45
C THR A 25 -0.42 12.37 -11.55
N ALA A 26 -0.38 11.20 -10.88
CA ALA A 26 -1.43 10.77 -9.95
C ALA A 26 -1.26 11.31 -8.52
N LEU A 27 -0.02 11.55 -8.09
CA LEU A 27 0.27 12.07 -6.76
C LEU A 27 0.24 13.61 -6.74
N ASN A 28 -0.58 14.15 -5.84
CA ASN A 28 -0.48 15.55 -5.47
C ASN A 28 0.64 15.71 -4.43
N TYR A 29 1.86 16.02 -4.89
CA TYR A 29 3.02 16.13 -4.00
C TYR A 29 2.86 17.18 -2.89
N GLY A 30 2.11 18.25 -3.14
CA GLY A 30 1.81 19.24 -2.11
C GLY A 30 1.02 18.63 -0.96
N MET A 31 -0.04 17.91 -1.28
CA MET A 31 -0.84 17.20 -0.28
C MET A 31 -0.03 16.08 0.41
N HIS A 32 0.68 15.28 -0.37
CA HIS A 32 1.54 14.20 0.13
C HIS A 32 2.55 14.72 1.15
N ASN A 33 3.29 15.79 0.82
CA ASN A 33 4.29 16.36 1.70
C ASN A 33 3.66 16.99 2.95
N ALA A 34 2.50 17.66 2.80
CA ALA A 34 1.78 18.21 3.95
C ALA A 34 1.36 17.14 4.95
N VAL A 35 0.87 16.00 4.46
CA VAL A 35 0.48 14.85 5.33
C VAL A 35 1.72 14.25 5.97
N ILE A 36 2.70 13.80 5.19
CA ILE A 36 3.88 13.10 5.72
C ILE A 36 4.68 13.98 6.68
N CYS A 37 4.92 15.25 6.33
CA CYS A 37 5.70 16.13 7.19
C CYS A 37 4.95 16.56 8.46
N THR A 38 3.61 16.42 8.49
CA THR A 38 2.79 16.73 9.66
C THR A 38 2.56 15.49 10.52
N GLU A 39 2.20 14.37 9.90
CA GLU A 39 1.64 13.21 10.61
C GLU A 39 2.63 12.07 10.85
N ASP A 40 3.73 12.01 10.07
CA ASP A 40 4.70 10.92 10.16
C ASP A 40 6.10 11.39 10.56
N ALA A 41 6.65 12.41 9.90
CA ALA A 41 8.00 12.88 10.15
C ALA A 41 8.31 13.26 11.61
N PRO A 42 7.38 13.89 12.38
CA PRO A 42 7.63 14.21 13.77
C PRO A 42 7.78 12.99 14.70
N PHE A 43 7.31 11.81 14.25
CA PHE A 43 7.37 10.56 15.01
C PHE A 43 8.46 9.61 14.51
N TYR A 44 9.26 10.04 13.56
CA TYR A 44 10.36 9.27 13.03
C TYR A 44 11.47 9.12 14.05
N ASP A 45 11.79 7.87 14.37
CA ASP A 45 12.93 7.52 15.23
C ASP A 45 14.08 6.99 14.39
N GLU A 46 15.12 7.79 14.24
CA GLU A 46 16.32 7.45 13.49
C GLU A 46 17.07 6.23 14.06
N GLN A 47 16.93 5.98 15.37
CA GLN A 47 17.60 4.85 16.03
C GLN A 47 16.93 3.50 15.72
N SER A 48 15.67 3.53 15.29
CA SER A 48 14.91 2.34 14.91
C SER A 48 15.16 1.89 13.46
N VAL A 49 15.90 2.66 12.67
CA VAL A 49 16.13 2.36 11.24
C VAL A 49 17.31 1.41 11.07
N ASP A 50 17.06 0.31 10.39
CA ASP A 50 18.10 -0.63 9.95
C ASP A 50 18.71 -0.15 8.63
N TYR A 51 19.69 0.74 8.72
CA TYR A 51 20.39 1.27 7.56
C TYR A 51 21.15 0.19 6.79
N ASP A 52 21.70 -0.83 7.47
CA ASP A 52 22.42 -1.92 6.82
C ASP A 52 21.46 -2.74 5.92
N ALA A 53 20.25 -3.01 6.41
CA ALA A 53 19.22 -3.67 5.60
C ALA A 53 18.74 -2.79 4.43
N MET A 54 18.62 -1.48 4.63
CA MET A 54 18.26 -0.54 3.56
C MET A 54 19.34 -0.48 2.48
N ASP A 55 20.60 -0.34 2.85
CA ASP A 55 21.73 -0.25 1.92
C ASP A 55 21.96 -1.54 1.13
N ALA A 56 21.45 -2.67 1.63
CA ALA A 56 21.43 -3.94 0.89
C ALA A 56 20.39 -3.97 -0.24
N THR A 57 19.50 -2.96 -0.35
CA THR A 57 18.51 -2.85 -1.41
C THR A 57 18.94 -1.93 -2.54
N TYR A 58 18.28 -2.02 -3.73
CA TYR A 58 18.55 -1.12 -4.85
C TYR A 58 18.19 0.34 -4.58
N ILE A 59 17.26 0.60 -3.65
CA ILE A 59 16.78 1.95 -3.34
C ILE A 59 17.65 2.59 -2.26
N GLY A 60 18.23 1.78 -1.37
CA GLY A 60 19.02 2.25 -0.24
C GLY A 60 18.23 3.22 0.65
N GLY A 61 18.92 4.13 1.28
CA GLY A 61 18.37 5.19 2.13
C GLY A 61 17.87 6.43 1.40
N GLU A 62 17.94 6.50 0.06
CA GLU A 62 17.66 7.70 -0.75
C GLU A 62 16.25 8.26 -0.53
N MET A 63 15.24 7.39 -0.47
CA MET A 63 13.85 7.82 -0.28
C MET A 63 13.65 8.46 1.10
N LEU A 64 14.22 7.89 2.13
CA LEU A 64 14.12 8.41 3.49
C LEU A 64 14.89 9.73 3.64
N GLY A 65 16.10 9.81 3.08
CA GLY A 65 16.89 11.04 3.05
C GLY A 65 16.18 12.18 2.34
N SER A 66 15.53 11.88 1.22
CA SER A 66 14.73 12.86 0.47
C SER A 66 13.53 13.37 1.28
N LEU A 67 12.80 12.48 1.96
CA LEU A 67 11.68 12.87 2.82
C LEU A 67 12.12 13.74 4.00
N LYS A 68 13.23 13.39 4.65
CA LYS A 68 13.81 14.21 5.73
C LYS A 68 14.10 15.62 5.22
N SER A 69 14.82 15.74 4.10
CA SER A 69 15.18 17.05 3.51
C SER A 69 13.97 17.88 3.11
N ILE A 70 12.92 17.26 2.59
CA ILE A 70 11.66 17.93 2.27
C ILE A 70 11.00 18.44 3.55
N CYS A 71 10.91 17.63 4.60
CA CYS A 71 10.22 17.99 5.83
C CYS A 71 10.97 19.01 6.68
N GLU A 72 12.27 19.21 6.47
CA GLU A 72 13.03 20.33 7.07
C GLU A 72 12.54 21.71 6.59
N VAL A 73 12.02 21.80 5.37
CA VAL A 73 11.59 23.07 4.77
C VAL A 73 10.08 23.17 4.57
N TRP A 74 9.38 22.03 4.62
CA TRP A 74 7.92 22.00 4.42
C TRP A 74 7.20 22.39 5.71
N PRO A 75 6.24 23.33 5.68
CA PRO A 75 5.53 23.73 6.88
C PRO A 75 4.68 22.57 7.40
N ALA A 76 4.94 22.17 8.65
CA ALA A 76 4.10 21.20 9.33
C ALA A 76 2.74 21.82 9.69
N GLY A 77 1.69 21.03 9.56
CA GLY A 77 0.34 21.38 9.97
C GLY A 77 0.10 21.10 11.45
N TYR A 78 -1.15 21.29 11.87
CA TYR A 78 -1.61 20.88 13.20
C TYR A 78 -2.08 19.43 13.16
N ILE A 79 -1.70 18.66 14.18
CA ILE A 79 -2.25 17.34 14.46
C ILE A 79 -2.74 17.27 15.90
N HIS A 80 -3.73 16.43 16.14
CA HIS A 80 -4.18 16.15 17.49
C HIS A 80 -3.17 15.22 18.20
N GLU A 81 -3.02 15.38 19.52
CA GLU A 81 -2.04 14.61 20.30
C GLU A 81 -2.30 13.09 20.33
N ASP A 82 -3.54 12.69 20.05
CA ASP A 82 -3.96 11.28 20.01
C ASP A 82 -3.88 10.62 18.63
N ILE A 83 -3.36 11.31 17.61
CA ILE A 83 -3.31 10.82 16.21
C ILE A 83 -2.67 9.42 16.10
N LYS A 84 -1.74 9.08 16.97
CA LYS A 84 -1.05 7.78 17.00
C LYS A 84 -1.67 6.78 17.99
N GLN A 85 -2.79 7.15 18.64
CA GLN A 85 -3.48 6.23 19.53
C GLN A 85 -4.45 5.33 18.74
N PRO A 86 -4.62 4.07 19.15
CA PRO A 86 -5.62 3.20 18.53
C PRO A 86 -7.03 3.78 18.65
N LEU A 87 -7.76 3.76 17.54
CA LEU A 87 -9.17 4.16 17.54
C LEU A 87 -10.00 3.13 18.28
N ILE A 88 -10.76 3.56 19.29
CA ILE A 88 -11.72 2.72 20.01
C ILE A 88 -13.12 3.03 19.46
N SER A 89 -13.77 2.04 18.84
CA SER A 89 -15.07 2.23 18.22
C SER A 89 -15.85 0.93 18.07
N ASP A 90 -17.18 1.04 18.14
CA ASP A 90 -18.14 -0.04 17.83
C ASP A 90 -18.70 0.07 16.41
N THR A 91 -18.19 1.00 15.62
CA THR A 91 -18.62 1.17 14.22
C THR A 91 -18.23 -0.05 13.39
N PRO A 92 -19.15 -0.69 12.68
CA PRO A 92 -18.82 -1.78 11.77
C PRO A 92 -17.75 -1.36 10.77
N THR A 93 -16.64 -2.08 10.75
CA THR A 93 -15.46 -1.71 9.96
C THR A 93 -14.97 -2.90 9.14
N LEU A 94 -14.87 -2.72 7.82
CA LEU A 94 -14.25 -3.69 6.92
C LEU A 94 -12.86 -3.22 6.54
N VAL A 95 -11.83 -3.99 6.92
CA VAL A 95 -10.43 -3.72 6.57
C VAL A 95 -10.03 -4.62 5.40
N LEU A 96 -9.42 -4.03 4.38
CA LEU A 96 -9.00 -4.75 3.17
C LEU A 96 -7.49 -4.58 2.97
N SER A 97 -6.78 -5.69 2.85
CA SER A 97 -5.35 -5.69 2.54
C SER A 97 -5.02 -6.61 1.38
N GLY A 98 -3.99 -6.28 0.62
CA GLY A 98 -3.37 -7.22 -0.32
C GLY A 98 -2.31 -8.05 0.40
N GLU A 99 -2.27 -9.36 0.17
CA GLU A 99 -1.26 -10.24 0.77
C GLU A 99 0.18 -9.78 0.46
N LEU A 100 0.39 -9.26 -0.75
CA LEU A 100 1.68 -8.82 -1.26
C LEU A 100 1.81 -7.29 -1.29
N ASP A 101 1.08 -6.58 -0.43
CA ASP A 101 1.10 -5.12 -0.36
C ASP A 101 2.39 -4.62 0.32
N PRO A 102 3.32 -3.97 -0.41
CA PRO A 102 4.55 -3.47 0.18
C PRO A 102 4.40 -2.07 0.81
N ILE A 103 3.26 -1.41 0.61
CA ILE A 103 3.02 -0.03 1.08
C ILE A 103 2.28 -0.05 2.42
N THR A 104 1.18 -0.81 2.46
CA THR A 104 0.37 -1.03 3.68
C THR A 104 0.21 -2.54 3.91
N PRO A 105 1.24 -3.21 4.46
CA PRO A 105 1.21 -4.65 4.68
C PRO A 105 0.03 -5.09 5.56
N PRO A 106 -0.46 -6.34 5.42
CA PRO A 106 -1.57 -6.87 6.22
C PRO A 106 -1.42 -6.68 7.73
N ALA A 107 -0.19 -6.74 8.25
CA ALA A 107 0.09 -6.52 9.67
C ALA A 107 -0.37 -5.12 10.16
N TRP A 108 -0.37 -4.12 9.30
CA TRP A 108 -0.90 -2.78 9.66
C TRP A 108 -2.43 -2.77 9.69
N GLY A 109 -3.08 -3.59 8.85
CA GLY A 109 -4.52 -3.84 8.94
C GLY A 109 -4.90 -4.46 10.28
N ASP A 110 -4.15 -5.49 10.73
CA ASP A 110 -4.35 -6.11 12.04
C ASP A 110 -4.13 -5.11 13.19
N MET A 111 -3.11 -4.26 13.09
CA MET A 111 -2.88 -3.21 14.08
C MET A 111 -4.02 -2.20 14.14
N SER A 112 -4.56 -1.79 13.00
CA SER A 112 -5.64 -0.80 12.92
C SER A 112 -6.94 -1.29 13.55
N MET A 113 -7.14 -2.61 13.68
CA MET A 113 -8.34 -3.20 14.27
C MET A 113 -8.29 -3.34 15.79
N GLN A 114 -7.16 -3.09 16.44
CA GLN A 114 -6.99 -3.38 17.88
C GLN A 114 -8.01 -2.71 18.81
N GLY A 115 -8.62 -1.62 18.40
CA GLY A 115 -9.66 -0.93 19.18
C GLY A 115 -11.07 -1.06 18.60
N LEU A 116 -11.27 -1.84 17.54
CA LEU A 116 -12.54 -1.92 16.81
C LEU A 116 -13.28 -3.20 17.17
N SER A 117 -14.37 -3.08 17.95
CA SER A 117 -15.13 -4.23 18.44
C SER A 117 -15.92 -4.95 17.35
N GLN A 118 -16.23 -4.29 16.24
CA GLN A 118 -16.98 -4.82 15.10
C GLN A 118 -16.17 -4.67 13.80
N ALA A 119 -14.97 -5.26 13.77
CA ALA A 119 -14.11 -5.23 12.60
C ALA A 119 -13.91 -6.62 11.99
N LYS A 120 -13.77 -6.67 10.66
CA LYS A 120 -13.36 -7.84 9.90
C LYS A 120 -12.23 -7.46 8.96
N HIS A 121 -11.11 -8.19 9.05
CA HIS A 121 -10.00 -8.02 8.12
C HIS A 121 -10.05 -9.08 7.03
N ILE A 122 -9.98 -8.65 5.78
CA ILE A 122 -9.93 -9.51 4.61
C ILE A 122 -8.62 -9.27 3.88
N ILE A 123 -7.82 -10.32 3.78
CA ILE A 123 -6.55 -10.30 3.07
C ILE A 123 -6.75 -10.98 1.72
N ALA A 124 -6.54 -10.24 0.64
CA ALA A 124 -6.71 -10.72 -0.72
C ALA A 124 -5.44 -11.44 -1.22
N PRO A 125 -5.49 -12.78 -1.44
CA PRO A 125 -4.32 -13.56 -1.84
C PRO A 125 -3.71 -13.07 -3.16
N GLY A 126 -2.39 -12.97 -3.20
CA GLY A 126 -1.63 -12.58 -4.39
C GLY A 126 -1.87 -11.15 -4.88
N GLN A 127 -2.60 -10.31 -4.14
CA GLN A 127 -2.85 -8.92 -4.51
C GLN A 127 -1.86 -7.97 -3.82
N GLY A 128 -1.53 -6.89 -4.53
CA GLY A 128 -0.74 -5.79 -3.99
C GLY A 128 -1.60 -4.66 -3.45
N HIS A 129 -1.04 -3.44 -3.43
CA HIS A 129 -1.72 -2.24 -2.94
C HIS A 129 -2.99 -1.91 -3.73
N GLY A 130 -4.09 -1.61 -3.01
CA GLY A 130 -5.36 -1.22 -3.62
C GLY A 130 -6.22 -2.39 -4.08
N THR A 131 -6.79 -3.14 -3.14
CA THR A 131 -7.60 -4.34 -3.41
C THR A 131 -9.06 -4.06 -3.79
N LEU A 132 -9.58 -2.86 -3.52
CA LEU A 132 -11.01 -2.53 -3.68
C LEU A 132 -11.59 -2.89 -5.06
N ALA A 133 -10.80 -2.76 -6.14
CA ALA A 133 -11.25 -3.06 -7.51
C ALA A 133 -10.92 -4.50 -7.96
N ARG A 134 -10.57 -5.41 -7.05
CA ARG A 134 -10.11 -6.76 -7.40
C ARG A 134 -11.22 -7.80 -7.29
N GLY A 135 -11.39 -8.58 -8.37
CA GLY A 135 -12.29 -9.73 -8.42
C GLY A 135 -13.69 -9.46 -7.86
N CYS A 136 -14.06 -10.19 -6.81
CA CYS A 136 -15.36 -10.07 -6.14
C CYS A 136 -15.42 -9.01 -5.03
N ILE A 137 -14.31 -8.39 -4.68
CA ILE A 137 -14.23 -7.43 -3.56
C ILE A 137 -15.22 -6.27 -3.71
N PRO A 138 -15.41 -5.64 -4.90
CA PRO A 138 -16.38 -4.56 -5.03
C PRO A 138 -17.81 -4.96 -4.62
N LYS A 139 -18.24 -6.17 -4.98
CA LYS A 139 -19.56 -6.69 -4.61
C LYS A 139 -19.66 -6.92 -3.10
N MET A 140 -18.64 -7.51 -2.52
CA MET A 140 -18.56 -7.76 -1.08
C MET A 140 -18.59 -6.45 -0.28
N VAL A 141 -17.87 -5.42 -0.73
CA VAL A 141 -17.91 -4.09 -0.10
C VAL A 141 -19.28 -3.45 -0.22
N LEU A 142 -19.95 -3.59 -1.37
CA LEU A 142 -21.33 -3.11 -1.53
C LEU A 142 -22.28 -3.79 -0.54
N GLU A 143 -22.20 -5.11 -0.40
CA GLU A 143 -23.01 -5.86 0.57
C GLU A 143 -22.74 -5.40 2.01
N PHE A 144 -21.48 -5.13 2.35
CA PHE A 144 -21.12 -4.59 3.66
C PHE A 144 -21.74 -3.21 3.90
N VAL A 145 -21.67 -2.31 2.92
CA VAL A 145 -22.24 -0.96 3.04
C VAL A 145 -23.76 -1.01 3.19
N GLU A 146 -24.43 -1.91 2.47
CA GLU A 146 -25.89 -2.07 2.55
C GLU A 146 -26.34 -2.66 3.89
N LYS A 147 -25.60 -3.64 4.42
CA LYS A 147 -25.97 -4.36 5.65
C LYS A 147 -25.40 -3.75 6.92
N THR A 148 -24.29 -3.00 6.81
CA THR A 148 -23.52 -2.44 7.93
C THR A 148 -23.20 -3.47 9.02
N ASN A 149 -22.96 -4.72 8.60
CA ASN A 149 -22.69 -5.85 9.50
C ASN A 149 -21.56 -6.72 8.94
N VAL A 150 -20.41 -6.72 9.62
CA VAL A 150 -19.22 -7.47 9.19
C VAL A 150 -19.40 -8.98 9.24
N THR A 151 -20.30 -9.49 10.09
CA THR A 151 -20.53 -10.93 10.23
C THR A 151 -21.35 -11.52 9.08
N GLU A 152 -22.06 -10.67 8.34
CA GLU A 152 -22.86 -11.04 7.18
C GLU A 152 -22.11 -10.91 5.84
N VAL A 153 -20.86 -10.46 5.89
CA VAL A 153 -20.02 -10.34 4.69
C VAL A 153 -19.54 -11.72 4.26
N ASP A 154 -19.99 -12.17 3.09
CA ASP A 154 -19.50 -13.39 2.45
C ASP A 154 -18.19 -13.11 1.71
N ASP A 155 -17.08 -13.52 2.32
CA ASP A 155 -15.73 -13.43 1.76
C ASP A 155 -15.25 -14.73 1.10
N SER A 156 -16.13 -15.71 0.93
CA SER A 156 -15.77 -17.04 0.39
C SER A 156 -15.13 -16.98 -1.00
N CYS A 157 -15.44 -15.96 -1.78
CA CYS A 157 -14.89 -15.75 -3.11
C CYS A 157 -13.42 -15.28 -3.09
N VAL A 158 -12.96 -14.68 -1.98
CA VAL A 158 -11.60 -14.10 -1.88
C VAL A 158 -10.52 -15.17 -2.02
N LYS A 159 -10.78 -16.39 -1.54
CA LYS A 159 -9.87 -17.54 -1.68
C LYS A 159 -9.56 -17.93 -3.13
N HIS A 160 -10.35 -17.46 -4.09
CA HIS A 160 -10.13 -17.72 -5.52
C HIS A 160 -9.33 -16.60 -6.20
N LEU A 161 -8.99 -15.54 -5.47
CA LEU A 161 -8.05 -14.54 -5.95
C LEU A 161 -6.63 -15.14 -5.91
N GLY A 162 -5.76 -14.59 -6.75
CA GLY A 162 -4.37 -15.00 -6.81
C GLY A 162 -3.53 -13.94 -7.51
N ALA A 163 -2.22 -14.12 -7.49
CA ALA A 163 -1.32 -13.26 -8.24
C ALA A 163 -1.58 -13.41 -9.76
N TYR A 164 -1.45 -12.29 -10.48
CA TYR A 164 -1.46 -12.37 -11.93
C TYR A 164 -0.26 -13.22 -12.40
N PRO A 165 -0.47 -14.15 -13.34
CA PRO A 165 0.63 -14.93 -13.88
C PRO A 165 1.63 -14.03 -14.59
N PHE A 166 2.90 -14.34 -14.46
CA PHE A 166 3.95 -13.61 -15.17
C PHE A 166 3.88 -13.88 -16.67
N PHE A 167 4.14 -12.84 -17.46
CA PHE A 167 4.41 -13.01 -18.88
C PHE A 167 5.72 -13.78 -19.03
N ILE A 168 5.67 -14.91 -19.72
CA ILE A 168 6.85 -15.74 -19.98
C ILE A 168 7.48 -15.46 -21.35
N ASP A 169 6.71 -14.87 -22.27
CA ASP A 169 7.14 -14.41 -23.58
C ASP A 169 6.24 -13.30 -24.12
N ALA A 170 6.40 -12.93 -25.38
CA ALA A 170 5.60 -11.89 -26.02
C ALA A 170 4.10 -12.26 -26.22
N MET A 171 3.74 -13.54 -26.05
CA MET A 171 2.37 -14.04 -26.19
C MET A 171 1.59 -13.95 -24.87
N GLY A 172 2.26 -13.70 -23.77
CA GLY A 172 1.63 -13.53 -22.47
C GLY A 172 1.95 -14.64 -21.46
N PRO A 173 1.13 -14.75 -20.40
CA PRO A 173 1.30 -15.82 -19.43
C PRO A 173 0.91 -17.17 -20.02
N PRO A 174 1.34 -18.28 -19.41
CA PRO A 174 0.90 -19.61 -19.81
C PRO A 174 -0.63 -19.72 -19.65
N PRO A 175 -1.29 -20.53 -20.49
CA PRO A 175 -2.73 -20.74 -20.44
C PRO A 175 -3.19 -21.39 -19.13
#